data_d7795ccc6f2a079cff9b239e82cd71e4
#
_entry.id   d7795ccc6f2a079cff9b239e82cd71e4
#
_cell.length_a   1.000
_cell.length_b   1.000
_cell.length_c   1.000
_cell.angle_alpha   90.00
_cell.angle_beta   90.00
_cell.angle_gamma   90.00
#
_symmetry.space_group_name_H-M   'P 1'
#
loop_
_entity.id
_entity.type
_entity.pdbx_description
1 polymer ?
#
loop_
_entity_poly.entity_id
_entity_poly.type
_entity_poly.pdbx_seq_one_letter_code
_entity_poly.pdbx_strand_id
1 'polypeptide(L)'
;MESFFKLNVEQRETTGNSAARSLRRNGKVPANYYYKGESNQNLSIDKKSLHKAIQSGQQVFEMELDGNVIYVTFKAAQYHPVTEEIMHVDLLRVRRDVKMKFSIPLNLVGDSIGANEGGIVSQTATSIELECFPTNVPDSIDVDISNLELNGSLTASDIDLPEDTELVSAEDTTIAVCAPPTTEVETETADEDESDESTDTPASDTESDAQKSGEAEDTSSETNEDESNNEEATSN
;
A
#
# COMPACT_ATOMS: atom_id res chain seq x y z
N MET A 1 -13.47 -2.61 29.73
CA MET A 1 -13.56 -3.71 28.74
C MET A 1 -13.40 -3.04 27.40
N GLU A 2 -12.27 -3.26 26.77
CA GLU A 2 -12.03 -2.75 25.42
C GLU A 2 -12.96 -3.49 24.45
N SER A 3 -13.76 -2.73 23.73
CA SER A 3 -14.69 -3.27 22.74
C SER A 3 -13.98 -3.23 21.38
N PHE A 4 -13.52 -4.39 20.90
CA PHE A 4 -12.98 -4.51 19.55
C PHE A 4 -14.08 -4.40 18.51
N PHE A 5 -13.75 -3.80 17.37
CA PHE A 5 -14.69 -3.72 16.25
C PHE A 5 -14.96 -5.10 15.68
N LYS A 6 -16.24 -5.43 15.47
CA LYS A 6 -16.66 -6.73 14.93
C LYS A 6 -16.68 -6.70 13.41
N LEU A 7 -15.89 -7.60 12.80
CA LEU A 7 -15.86 -7.83 11.36
C LEU A 7 -16.85 -8.94 10.99
N ASN A 8 -17.78 -8.62 10.12
CA ASN A 8 -18.66 -9.63 9.51
C ASN A 8 -17.93 -10.31 8.37
N VAL A 9 -17.63 -11.59 8.52
CA VAL A 9 -16.91 -12.40 7.53
C VAL A 9 -17.75 -13.58 7.10
N GLU A 10 -17.61 -14.00 5.86
CA GLU A 10 -18.23 -15.20 5.31
C GLU A 10 -17.15 -16.09 4.71
N GLN A 11 -17.18 -17.36 5.00
CA GLN A 11 -16.26 -18.33 4.40
C GLN A 11 -16.62 -18.57 2.93
N ARG A 12 -15.60 -18.66 2.07
CA ARG A 12 -15.77 -18.91 0.64
C ARG A 12 -14.97 -20.12 0.19
N GLU A 13 -15.59 -20.98 -0.61
CA GLU A 13 -14.93 -22.11 -1.25
C GLU A 13 -14.42 -21.74 -2.65
N THR A 14 -15.13 -20.82 -3.32
CA THR A 14 -14.79 -20.43 -4.68
C THR A 14 -13.57 -19.51 -4.70
N THR A 15 -12.56 -19.88 -5.47
CA THR A 15 -11.32 -19.17 -5.66
C THR A 15 -11.13 -18.75 -7.13
N GLY A 16 -10.09 -17.98 -7.40
CA GLY A 16 -9.73 -17.54 -8.74
C GLY A 16 -10.22 -16.15 -9.12
N ASN A 17 -9.74 -15.69 -10.27
CA ASN A 17 -9.91 -14.30 -10.73
C ASN A 17 -11.38 -13.93 -11.03
N SER A 18 -12.14 -14.86 -11.65
CA SER A 18 -13.55 -14.64 -11.96
C SER A 18 -14.39 -14.48 -10.71
N ALA A 19 -14.20 -15.38 -9.72
CA ALA A 19 -14.90 -15.33 -8.44
C ALA A 19 -14.58 -14.05 -7.67
N ALA A 20 -13.30 -13.66 -7.60
CA ALA A 20 -12.87 -12.41 -6.93
C ALA A 20 -13.48 -11.17 -7.58
N ARG A 21 -13.56 -11.11 -8.92
CA ARG A 21 -14.22 -10.01 -9.65
C ARG A 21 -15.73 -9.95 -9.37
N SER A 22 -16.40 -11.12 -9.32
CA SER A 22 -17.82 -11.20 -8.98
C SER A 22 -18.09 -10.69 -7.56
N LEU A 23 -17.28 -11.11 -6.57
CA LEU A 23 -17.39 -10.63 -5.19
C LEU A 23 -17.30 -9.11 -5.10
N ARG A 24 -16.28 -8.52 -5.75
CA ARG A 24 -16.10 -7.05 -5.73
C ARG A 24 -17.25 -6.30 -6.36
N ARG A 25 -17.86 -6.81 -7.45
CA ARG A 25 -19.07 -6.25 -8.04
C ARG A 25 -20.25 -6.28 -7.08
N ASN A 26 -20.34 -7.32 -6.23
CA ASN A 26 -21.38 -7.47 -5.23
C ASN A 26 -21.08 -6.72 -3.92
N GLY A 27 -20.05 -5.85 -3.90
CA GLY A 27 -19.72 -5.05 -2.73
C GLY A 27 -19.01 -5.84 -1.62
N LYS A 28 -18.43 -7.00 -1.93
CA LYS A 28 -17.63 -7.80 -1.00
C LYS A 28 -16.17 -7.79 -1.40
N VAL A 29 -15.27 -7.78 -0.42
CA VAL A 29 -13.83 -7.84 -0.61
C VAL A 29 -13.33 -9.23 -0.26
N PRO A 30 -12.60 -9.91 -1.15
CA PRO A 30 -11.95 -11.16 -0.82
C PRO A 30 -10.86 -10.93 0.24
N ALA A 31 -10.78 -11.84 1.20
CA ALA A 31 -9.78 -11.84 2.24
C ALA A 31 -9.20 -13.23 2.44
N ASN A 32 -7.98 -13.28 2.94
CA ASN A 32 -7.33 -14.50 3.39
C ASN A 32 -7.09 -14.40 4.89
N TYR A 33 -7.42 -15.47 5.60
CA TYR A 33 -7.13 -15.63 7.01
C TYR A 33 -6.08 -16.71 7.17
N TYR A 34 -5.07 -16.43 7.98
CA TYR A 34 -4.02 -17.38 8.27
C TYR A 34 -3.47 -17.24 9.68
N TYR A 35 -2.94 -18.35 10.17
CA TYR A 35 -2.24 -18.45 11.44
C TYR A 35 -1.11 -19.46 11.35
N LYS A 36 -0.06 -19.28 12.16
CA LYS A 36 1.09 -20.18 12.19
C LYS A 36 0.67 -21.62 12.55
N GLY A 37 0.82 -22.53 11.59
CA GLY A 37 0.51 -23.97 11.76
C GLY A 37 -0.93 -24.37 11.42
N GLU A 38 -1.80 -23.43 11.02
CA GLU A 38 -3.15 -23.72 10.53
C GLU A 38 -3.22 -23.56 9.01
N SER A 39 -4.21 -24.22 8.38
CA SER A 39 -4.47 -24.04 6.96
C SER A 39 -5.09 -22.68 6.69
N ASN A 40 -4.68 -22.03 5.59
CA ASN A 40 -5.25 -20.77 5.17
C ASN A 40 -6.72 -20.93 4.82
N GLN A 41 -7.54 -20.00 5.28
CA GLN A 41 -8.95 -19.95 4.96
C GLN A 41 -9.27 -18.74 4.08
N ASN A 42 -10.09 -18.98 3.07
CA ASN A 42 -10.54 -17.93 2.18
C ASN A 42 -11.84 -17.33 2.70
N LEU A 43 -11.86 -16.04 2.91
CA LEU A 43 -12.99 -15.30 3.44
C LEU A 43 -13.47 -14.24 2.46
N SER A 44 -14.66 -13.72 2.67
CA SER A 44 -15.18 -12.51 2.06
C SER A 44 -15.72 -11.58 3.12
N ILE A 45 -15.46 -10.30 2.98
CA ILE A 45 -15.85 -9.25 3.93
C ILE A 45 -16.71 -8.23 3.20
N ASP A 46 -17.76 -7.74 3.84
CA ASP A 46 -18.55 -6.64 3.28
C ASP A 46 -17.71 -5.35 3.21
N LYS A 47 -17.68 -4.71 2.02
CA LYS A 47 -16.88 -3.51 1.76
C LYS A 47 -17.20 -2.37 2.74
N LYS A 48 -18.48 -2.20 3.09
CA LYS A 48 -18.89 -1.14 4.02
C LYS A 48 -18.41 -1.41 5.45
N SER A 49 -18.49 -2.68 5.89
CA SER A 49 -18.01 -3.10 7.21
C SER A 49 -16.50 -2.95 7.31
N LEU A 50 -15.76 -3.37 6.28
CA LEU A 50 -14.32 -3.23 6.20
C LEU A 50 -13.88 -1.76 6.25
N HIS A 51 -14.56 -0.88 5.50
CA HIS A 51 -14.23 0.54 5.50
C HIS A 51 -14.44 1.20 6.87
N LYS A 52 -15.53 0.84 7.56
CA LYS A 52 -15.76 1.30 8.95
C LYS A 52 -14.70 0.78 9.92
N ALA A 53 -14.26 -0.47 9.75
CA ALA A 53 -13.21 -1.04 10.56
C ALA A 53 -11.89 -0.29 10.40
N ILE A 54 -11.51 0.04 9.16
CA ILE A 54 -10.29 0.82 8.89
C ILE A 54 -10.42 2.24 9.45
N GLN A 55 -11.59 2.86 9.29
CA GLN A 55 -11.84 4.20 9.83
C GLN A 55 -11.87 4.27 11.36
N SER A 56 -12.10 3.15 12.05
CA SER A 56 -12.06 3.12 13.52
C SER A 56 -10.66 3.32 14.10
N GLY A 57 -9.60 3.20 13.29
CA GLY A 57 -8.20 3.31 13.71
C GLY A 57 -7.68 2.09 14.47
N GLN A 58 -8.57 1.19 14.90
CA GLN A 58 -8.18 0.02 15.68
C GLN A 58 -7.28 -0.92 14.87
N GLN A 59 -6.31 -1.51 15.55
CA GLN A 59 -5.36 -2.46 14.95
C GLN A 59 -5.81 -3.91 15.10
N VAL A 60 -6.67 -4.18 16.10
CA VAL A 60 -7.17 -5.52 16.42
C VAL A 60 -8.69 -5.57 16.26
N PHE A 61 -9.17 -6.59 15.59
CA PHE A 61 -10.58 -6.79 15.25
C PHE A 61 -11.06 -8.13 15.77
N GLU A 62 -12.34 -8.18 16.13
CA GLU A 62 -13.03 -9.40 16.48
C GLU A 62 -13.78 -9.92 15.27
N MET A 63 -13.63 -11.20 14.94
CA MET A 63 -14.45 -11.88 13.94
C MET A 63 -14.99 -13.20 14.46
N GLU A 64 -16.15 -13.60 13.97
CA GLU A 64 -16.75 -14.89 14.25
C GLU A 64 -16.53 -15.83 13.06
N LEU A 65 -15.88 -16.94 13.31
CA LEU A 65 -15.63 -17.98 12.32
C LEU A 65 -15.98 -19.34 12.93
N ASP A 66 -16.84 -20.09 12.25
CA ASP A 66 -17.32 -21.41 12.69
C ASP A 66 -17.89 -21.42 14.13
N GLY A 67 -18.55 -20.30 14.52
CA GLY A 67 -19.12 -20.14 15.86
C GLY A 67 -18.10 -19.80 16.96
N ASN A 68 -16.83 -19.61 16.60
CA ASN A 68 -15.78 -19.18 17.52
C ASN A 68 -15.40 -17.71 17.30
N VAL A 69 -15.21 -16.99 18.40
CA VAL A 69 -14.71 -15.64 18.38
C VAL A 69 -13.19 -15.67 18.26
N ILE A 70 -12.66 -15.03 17.23
CA ILE A 70 -11.24 -14.98 16.90
C ILE A 70 -10.81 -13.52 16.77
N TYR A 71 -9.62 -13.22 17.28
CA TYR A 71 -9.01 -11.91 17.14
C TYR A 71 -8.04 -11.91 15.95
N VAL A 72 -8.14 -10.87 15.13
CA VAL A 72 -7.34 -10.71 13.91
C VAL A 72 -6.82 -9.29 13.77
N THR A 73 -5.71 -9.15 13.06
CA THR A 73 -5.18 -7.86 12.62
C THR A 73 -5.07 -7.84 11.10
N PHE A 74 -5.15 -6.65 10.51
CA PHE A 74 -4.84 -6.44 9.10
C PHE A 74 -3.33 -6.49 8.91
N LYS A 75 -2.84 -7.51 8.20
CA LYS A 75 -1.41 -7.62 7.89
C LYS A 75 -1.03 -6.88 6.62
N ALA A 76 -1.86 -6.99 5.59
CA ALA A 76 -1.69 -6.29 4.33
C ALA A 76 -3.04 -5.98 3.71
N ALA A 77 -3.13 -4.87 3.02
CA ALA A 77 -4.26 -4.49 2.19
C ALA A 77 -3.76 -4.11 0.79
N GLN A 78 -4.45 -4.59 -0.23
CA GLN A 78 -4.17 -4.25 -1.61
C GLN A 78 -5.22 -3.25 -2.10
N TYR A 79 -4.75 -2.15 -2.66
CA TYR A 79 -5.60 -1.08 -3.18
C TYR A 79 -5.55 -1.05 -4.70
N HIS A 80 -6.64 -0.59 -5.29
CA HIS A 80 -6.68 -0.33 -6.72
C HIS A 80 -5.96 1.00 -7.01
N PRO A 81 -4.99 1.05 -7.95
CA PRO A 81 -4.10 2.20 -8.12
C PRO A 81 -4.79 3.50 -8.54
N VAL A 82 -6.00 3.43 -9.12
CA VAL A 82 -6.73 4.61 -9.62
C VAL A 82 -7.93 4.95 -8.73
N THR A 83 -8.67 3.93 -8.26
CA THR A 83 -9.90 4.16 -7.48
C THR A 83 -9.68 4.07 -5.98
N GLU A 84 -8.47 3.68 -5.54
CA GLU A 84 -8.09 3.47 -4.14
C GLU A 84 -8.99 2.50 -3.37
N GLU A 85 -9.82 1.76 -4.10
CA GLU A 85 -10.67 0.75 -3.50
C GLU A 85 -9.87 -0.46 -3.02
N ILE A 86 -10.23 -0.97 -1.86
CA ILE A 86 -9.60 -2.17 -1.32
C ILE A 86 -9.97 -3.38 -2.18
N MET A 87 -8.95 -4.03 -2.75
CA MET A 87 -9.11 -5.19 -3.60
C MET A 87 -8.94 -6.51 -2.84
N HIS A 88 -8.09 -6.54 -1.85
CA HIS A 88 -7.79 -7.73 -1.06
C HIS A 88 -7.30 -7.34 0.32
N VAL A 89 -7.58 -8.17 1.32
CA VAL A 89 -7.10 -7.98 2.70
C VAL A 89 -6.55 -9.30 3.23
N ASP A 90 -5.42 -9.22 3.90
CA ASP A 90 -4.81 -10.32 4.62
C ASP A 90 -5.07 -10.16 6.10
N LEU A 91 -5.72 -11.17 6.69
CA LEU A 91 -6.02 -11.24 8.10
C LEU A 91 -5.09 -12.23 8.79
N LEU A 92 -4.33 -11.73 9.74
CA LEU A 92 -3.49 -12.55 10.60
C LEU A 92 -4.19 -12.75 11.95
N ARG A 93 -4.32 -14.02 12.38
CA ARG A 93 -4.83 -14.32 13.72
C ARG A 93 -3.87 -13.84 14.79
N VAL A 94 -4.42 -13.23 15.80
CA VAL A 94 -3.71 -12.65 16.93
C VAL A 94 -4.04 -13.42 18.21
N ARG A 95 -3.02 -13.68 19.02
CA ARG A 95 -3.18 -14.25 20.37
C ARG A 95 -2.87 -13.17 21.39
N ARG A 96 -3.70 -13.04 22.41
CA ARG A 96 -3.57 -12.02 23.45
C ARG A 96 -2.27 -12.12 24.25
N ASP A 97 -1.69 -13.33 24.30
CA ASP A 97 -0.52 -13.64 25.13
C ASP A 97 0.81 -13.49 24.40
N VAL A 98 0.79 -13.11 23.12
CA VAL A 98 2.00 -13.05 22.27
C VAL A 98 2.21 -11.63 21.81
N LYS A 99 3.40 -11.07 22.09
CA LYS A 99 3.82 -9.77 21.51
C LYS A 99 3.90 -9.87 20.00
N MET A 100 3.47 -8.83 19.32
CA MET A 100 3.47 -8.74 17.86
C MET A 100 3.87 -7.33 17.44
N LYS A 101 4.33 -7.23 16.19
CA LYS A 101 4.69 -5.96 15.55
C LYS A 101 3.47 -5.34 14.89
N PHE A 102 3.16 -4.14 15.32
CA PHE A 102 2.09 -3.31 14.76
C PHE A 102 2.68 -2.04 14.15
N SER A 103 2.10 -1.60 13.03
CA SER A 103 2.42 -0.30 12.43
C SER A 103 1.38 0.70 12.91
N ILE A 104 1.81 1.65 13.73
CA ILE A 104 0.92 2.60 14.40
C ILE A 104 1.09 3.97 13.75
N PRO A 105 -0.02 4.64 13.34
CA PRO A 105 0.05 5.96 12.75
C PRO A 105 0.47 7.01 13.78
N LEU A 106 1.21 8.01 13.29
CA LEU A 106 1.67 9.15 14.06
C LEU A 106 0.85 10.39 13.71
N ASN A 107 0.34 11.07 14.73
CA ASN A 107 -0.30 12.37 14.58
C ASN A 107 0.65 13.44 15.10
N LEU A 108 0.95 14.44 14.31
CA LEU A 108 1.70 15.61 14.75
C LEU A 108 0.75 16.56 15.48
N VAL A 109 1.09 16.95 16.71
CA VAL A 109 0.29 17.83 17.57
C VAL A 109 1.14 19.05 17.95
N GLY A 110 0.50 20.22 17.99
CA GLY A 110 1.14 21.49 18.35
C GLY A 110 1.63 22.30 17.15
N ASP A 111 2.03 23.53 17.40
CA ASP A 111 2.57 24.46 16.43
C ASP A 111 4.08 24.56 16.63
N SER A 112 4.87 24.21 15.64
CA SER A 112 6.33 24.26 15.72
C SER A 112 6.86 25.70 15.73
N ILE A 113 7.92 25.94 16.50
CA ILE A 113 8.63 27.24 16.53
C ILE A 113 9.13 27.55 15.11
N GLY A 114 9.71 26.56 14.41
CA GLY A 114 10.19 26.72 13.07
C GLY A 114 9.10 27.11 12.06
N ALA A 115 7.86 26.62 12.20
CA ALA A 115 6.74 27.04 11.35
C ALA A 115 6.36 28.50 11.60
N ASN A 116 6.40 28.95 12.84
CA ASN A 116 6.15 30.36 13.18
C ASN A 116 7.24 31.32 12.63
N GLU A 117 8.44 30.82 12.43
CA GLU A 117 9.56 31.54 11.80
C GLU A 117 9.51 31.48 10.25
N GLY A 118 8.47 30.86 9.70
CA GLY A 118 8.27 30.75 8.24
C GLY A 118 8.79 29.45 7.63
N GLY A 119 9.18 28.47 8.44
CA GLY A 119 9.55 27.12 7.97
C GLY A 119 8.33 26.28 7.56
N ILE A 120 8.60 25.26 6.77
CA ILE A 120 7.60 24.26 6.37
C ILE A 120 7.88 22.96 7.12
N VAL A 121 6.91 22.49 7.92
CA VAL A 121 6.99 21.20 8.57
C VAL A 121 6.56 20.12 7.60
N SER A 122 7.43 19.15 7.37
CA SER A 122 7.17 17.98 6.54
C SER A 122 7.25 16.71 7.38
N GLN A 123 6.18 15.92 7.37
CA GLN A 123 6.15 14.61 7.99
C GLN A 123 6.77 13.58 7.04
N THR A 124 7.91 13.01 7.43
CA THR A 124 8.64 12.01 6.64
C THR A 124 8.12 10.60 6.90
N ALA A 125 7.89 10.26 8.18
CA ALA A 125 7.30 8.99 8.56
C ALA A 125 5.89 9.20 9.11
N THR A 126 4.91 8.54 8.51
CA THR A 126 3.51 8.60 8.92
C THR A 126 3.12 7.52 9.91
N SER A 127 3.96 6.49 10.08
CA SER A 127 3.76 5.39 11.01
C SER A 127 5.09 4.85 11.51
N ILE A 128 5.07 4.23 12.69
CA ILE A 128 6.22 3.51 13.27
C ILE A 128 5.83 2.08 13.62
N GLU A 129 6.81 1.18 13.61
CA GLU A 129 6.62 -0.21 14.04
C GLU A 129 6.94 -0.36 15.52
N LEU A 130 5.94 -0.79 16.28
CA LEU A 130 6.07 -1.11 17.70
C LEU A 130 5.76 -2.58 17.95
N GLU A 131 6.47 -3.18 18.89
CA GLU A 131 6.17 -4.51 19.42
C GLU A 131 5.44 -4.39 20.75
N CYS A 132 4.19 -4.84 20.77
CA CYS A 132 3.35 -4.78 21.95
C CYS A 132 2.36 -5.95 22.02
N PHE A 133 1.68 -6.08 23.14
CA PHE A 133 0.57 -7.02 23.27
C PHE A 133 -0.67 -6.48 22.57
N PRO A 134 -1.44 -7.33 21.89
CA PRO A 134 -2.65 -6.92 21.17
C PRO A 134 -3.72 -6.23 22.02
N THR A 135 -3.67 -6.40 23.33
CA THR A 135 -4.57 -5.73 24.28
C THR A 135 -4.16 -4.29 24.57
N ASN A 136 -2.87 -3.93 24.38
CA ASN A 136 -2.31 -2.63 24.75
C ASN A 136 -1.86 -1.84 23.50
N VAL A 137 -2.43 -2.14 22.33
CA VAL A 137 -2.10 -1.44 21.08
C VAL A 137 -2.82 -0.09 21.06
N PRO A 138 -2.10 1.05 21.00
CA PRO A 138 -2.73 2.35 20.81
C PRO A 138 -3.24 2.50 19.37
N ASP A 139 -4.35 3.22 19.20
CA ASP A 139 -4.91 3.51 17.87
C ASP A 139 -4.02 4.49 17.09
N SER A 140 -3.40 5.46 17.79
CA SER A 140 -2.45 6.44 17.24
C SER A 140 -1.51 6.91 18.35
N ILE A 141 -0.38 7.50 17.95
CA ILE A 141 0.56 8.14 18.85
C ILE A 141 0.63 9.61 18.49
N ASP A 142 0.38 10.46 19.48
CA ASP A 142 0.48 11.89 19.32
C ASP A 142 1.92 12.33 19.59
N VAL A 143 2.50 13.03 18.62
CA VAL A 143 3.89 13.50 18.65
C VAL A 143 3.89 15.02 18.73
N ASP A 144 4.42 15.57 19.83
CA ASP A 144 4.51 17.00 20.03
C ASP A 144 5.65 17.61 19.23
N ILE A 145 5.29 18.49 18.29
CA ILE A 145 6.23 19.23 17.44
C ILE A 145 6.50 20.66 17.94
N SER A 146 5.97 21.04 19.08
CA SER A 146 6.06 22.43 19.56
C SER A 146 7.51 22.92 19.72
N ASN A 147 8.43 22.03 20.03
CA ASN A 147 9.85 22.34 20.20
C ASN A 147 10.69 22.26 18.92
N LEU A 148 10.05 21.97 17.76
CA LEU A 148 10.78 21.80 16.50
C LEU A 148 11.19 23.15 15.93
N GLU A 149 12.49 23.41 15.93
CA GLU A 149 13.12 24.60 15.39
C GLU A 149 13.32 24.53 13.88
N LEU A 150 13.64 25.65 13.26
CA LEU A 150 13.98 25.74 11.84
C LEU A 150 15.27 24.94 11.54
N ASN A 151 15.24 24.08 10.52
CA ASN A 151 16.24 23.07 10.20
C ASN A 151 16.36 21.93 11.26
N GLY A 152 15.45 21.85 12.20
CA GLY A 152 15.38 20.76 13.16
C GLY A 152 14.72 19.52 12.56
N SER A 153 15.03 18.36 13.14
CA SER A 153 14.38 17.08 12.85
C SER A 153 13.99 16.39 14.15
N LEU A 154 12.82 15.75 14.12
CA LEU A 154 12.33 14.92 15.21
C LEU A 154 12.53 13.46 14.82
N THR A 155 13.10 12.66 15.73
CA THR A 155 13.42 11.25 15.51
C THR A 155 12.50 10.33 16.32
N ALA A 156 12.51 9.04 16.00
CA ALA A 156 11.69 8.06 16.70
C ALA A 156 12.07 7.89 18.20
N SER A 157 13.31 8.25 18.58
CA SER A 157 13.76 8.25 19.96
C SER A 157 13.14 9.36 20.83
N ASP A 158 12.63 10.42 20.20
CA ASP A 158 12.09 11.59 20.90
C ASP A 158 10.60 11.44 21.24
N ILE A 159 9.99 10.30 20.92
CA ILE A 159 8.57 10.05 21.13
C ILE A 159 8.33 9.41 22.48
N ASP A 160 7.31 9.90 23.18
CA ASP A 160 6.79 9.26 24.39
C ASP A 160 6.00 8.00 24.01
N LEU A 161 6.61 6.84 24.26
CA LEU A 161 5.97 5.55 24.00
C LEU A 161 5.08 5.14 25.17
N PRO A 162 3.92 4.50 24.89
CA PRO A 162 3.07 3.91 25.93
C PRO A 162 3.80 2.81 26.72
N GLU A 163 3.33 2.56 27.94
CA GLU A 163 3.83 1.47 28.78
C GLU A 163 3.68 0.12 28.05
N ASP A 164 4.61 -0.79 28.24
CA ASP A 164 4.65 -2.13 27.64
C ASP A 164 4.84 -2.19 26.09
N THR A 165 5.35 -1.11 25.48
CA THR A 165 5.68 -1.09 24.06
C THR A 165 7.19 -1.00 23.83
N GLU A 166 7.68 -1.71 22.82
CA GLU A 166 9.09 -1.68 22.40
C GLU A 166 9.19 -1.16 20.98
N LEU A 167 10.06 -0.18 20.74
CA LEU A 167 10.32 0.33 19.39
C LEU A 167 11.06 -0.71 18.57
N VAL A 168 10.52 -1.06 17.40
CA VAL A 168 11.16 -1.96 16.43
C VAL A 168 11.82 -1.20 15.29
N SER A 169 11.22 -0.05 14.92
CA SER A 169 11.82 0.87 13.95
C SER A 169 13.17 1.36 14.47
N ALA A 170 14.07 1.73 13.56
CA ALA A 170 15.34 2.32 13.95
C ALA A 170 15.12 3.62 14.74
N GLU A 171 15.82 3.80 15.85
CA GLU A 171 15.72 4.98 16.71
C GLU A 171 16.03 6.28 15.96
N ASP A 172 16.91 6.19 14.95
CA ASP A 172 17.31 7.30 14.08
C ASP A 172 16.29 7.63 12.99
N THR A 173 15.13 6.94 12.94
CA THR A 173 14.11 7.21 11.91
C THR A 173 13.55 8.62 12.10
N THR A 174 13.75 9.47 11.10
CA THR A 174 13.23 10.84 11.11
C THR A 174 11.72 10.82 10.88
N ILE A 175 10.98 11.45 11.78
CA ILE A 175 9.51 11.53 11.75
C ILE A 175 9.04 12.83 11.11
N ALA A 176 9.57 13.93 11.56
CA ALA A 176 9.25 15.25 11.04
C ALA A 176 10.49 16.10 10.89
N VAL A 177 10.49 16.94 9.89
CA VAL A 177 11.56 17.91 9.60
C VAL A 177 10.93 19.28 9.36
N CYS A 178 11.53 20.32 9.93
CA CYS A 178 11.18 21.69 9.62
C CYS A 178 12.24 22.27 8.68
N ALA A 179 11.90 22.50 7.41
CA ALA A 179 12.78 23.09 6.43
C ALA A 179 12.44 24.57 6.19
N PRO A 180 13.42 25.45 5.89
CA PRO A 180 13.13 26.80 5.45
C PRO A 180 12.39 26.76 4.11
N PRO A 181 11.53 27.76 3.81
CA PRO A 181 10.86 27.82 2.53
C PRO A 181 11.92 27.99 1.43
N THR A 182 11.93 27.08 0.47
CA THR A 182 12.72 27.25 -0.75
C THR A 182 12.06 28.36 -1.56
N THR A 183 12.60 29.57 -1.51
CA THR A 183 12.29 30.57 -2.53
C THR A 183 12.90 30.06 -3.83
N GLU A 184 12.07 29.61 -4.75
CA GLU A 184 12.48 29.44 -6.14
C GLU A 184 12.94 30.83 -6.61
N VAL A 185 14.24 30.99 -6.66
CA VAL A 185 14.83 32.11 -7.38
C VAL A 185 14.61 31.77 -8.84
N GLU A 186 13.55 32.33 -9.43
CA GLU A 186 13.45 32.41 -10.87
C GLU A 186 14.71 33.16 -11.31
N THR A 187 15.69 32.41 -11.79
CA THR A 187 16.77 32.98 -12.57
C THR A 187 16.12 33.43 -13.87
N GLU A 188 15.70 34.71 -13.87
CA GLU A 188 15.54 35.46 -15.11
C GLU A 188 16.90 35.39 -15.82
N THR A 189 16.96 34.54 -16.83
CA THR A 189 18.03 34.65 -17.84
C THR A 189 17.78 35.93 -18.57
N ALA A 190 18.52 36.94 -18.15
CA ALA A 190 18.66 38.15 -18.94
C ALA A 190 19.30 37.76 -20.27
N ASP A 191 18.52 37.92 -21.33
CA ASP A 191 19.00 38.02 -22.68
C ASP A 191 19.97 39.19 -22.76
N GLU A 192 21.25 38.94 -22.95
CA GLU A 192 22.17 39.88 -23.57
C GLU A 192 22.38 39.47 -25.02
N ASP A 193 21.67 40.21 -25.82
CA ASP A 193 21.83 40.44 -27.24
C ASP A 193 23.25 40.98 -27.53
N GLU A 194 24.04 40.29 -28.31
CA GLU A 194 25.08 40.93 -29.16
C GLU A 194 25.21 40.19 -30.49
N SER A 195 24.72 40.89 -31.47
CA SER A 195 24.94 40.76 -32.91
C SER A 195 26.41 40.66 -33.31
N ASP A 196 26.75 39.83 -34.25
CA ASP A 196 27.44 40.23 -35.49
C ASP A 196 27.58 39.06 -36.48
N GLU A 197 26.96 39.24 -37.57
CA GLU A 197 27.34 39.33 -39.00
C GLU A 197 28.36 38.29 -39.55
N SER A 198 27.95 37.57 -40.49
CA SER A 198 28.25 37.50 -41.90
C SER A 198 28.39 36.09 -42.50
N THR A 199 27.57 35.93 -43.53
CA THR A 199 27.86 35.33 -44.85
C THR A 199 28.42 33.90 -44.91
N ASP A 200 27.78 32.97 -45.53
CA ASP A 200 27.64 32.81 -47.01
C ASP A 200 26.92 31.46 -47.30
N THR A 201 25.97 31.55 -48.18
CA THR A 201 25.35 30.42 -48.92
C THR A 201 26.29 30.00 -50.06
N PRO A 202 26.17 28.92 -50.83
CA PRO A 202 24.95 28.14 -51.10
C PRO A 202 25.14 26.65 -51.44
N ALA A 203 23.93 26.00 -51.52
CA ALA A 203 23.51 25.01 -52.53
C ALA A 203 24.17 23.62 -52.64
N SER A 204 23.35 22.66 -52.61
CA SER A 204 22.99 21.78 -53.71
C SER A 204 22.38 20.50 -53.19
N ASP A 205 21.10 20.34 -53.46
CA ASP A 205 20.49 19.36 -54.37
C ASP A 205 20.91 17.89 -54.19
N THR A 206 19.98 17.04 -53.94
CA THR A 206 19.37 16.06 -54.84
C THR A 206 18.59 15.04 -54.00
N GLU A 207 17.30 15.05 -54.06
CA GLU A 207 16.38 14.12 -54.71
C GLU A 207 16.80 12.67 -54.73
N SER A 208 15.89 11.84 -54.25
CA SER A 208 15.06 10.82 -54.93
C SER A 208 14.76 9.72 -53.94
N ASP A 209 13.57 9.45 -53.73
CA ASP A 209 12.48 8.78 -54.45
C ASP A 209 12.44 7.27 -54.23
N ALA A 210 11.17 6.88 -54.10
CA ALA A 210 10.60 5.60 -54.40
C ALA A 210 10.59 4.51 -53.33
N GLN A 211 9.47 4.31 -52.71
CA GLN A 211 8.36 3.43 -53.17
C GLN A 211 8.72 1.94 -53.31
N LYS A 212 8.06 1.10 -52.54
CA LYS A 212 7.05 0.10 -53.01
C LYS A 212 6.98 -1.09 -52.06
N SER A 213 5.87 -1.27 -51.37
CA SER A 213 4.78 -2.21 -51.67
C SER A 213 5.16 -3.66 -51.90
N GLY A 214 4.44 -4.50 -51.26
CA GLY A 214 4.23 -5.92 -51.55
C GLY A 214 3.98 -6.68 -50.25
N GLU A 215 2.84 -6.94 -49.80
CA GLU A 215 1.72 -7.81 -50.26
C GLU A 215 2.09 -9.27 -50.43
N ALA A 216 1.26 -10.00 -49.77
CA ALA A 216 0.74 -11.34 -50.09
C ALA A 216 1.45 -12.56 -49.53
N GLU A 217 0.59 -13.26 -48.86
CA GLU A 217 0.02 -14.62 -49.09
C GLU A 217 0.89 -15.73 -48.54
N ASP A 218 0.32 -16.54 -47.80
CA ASP A 218 -0.74 -17.56 -47.81
C ASP A 218 -0.14 -18.95 -47.64
N THR A 219 -1.00 -19.82 -47.22
CA THR A 219 -0.96 -21.29 -47.19
C THR A 219 -0.47 -21.92 -45.89
N SER A 220 -1.37 -22.41 -45.13
CA SER A 220 -2.30 -23.54 -45.18
C SER A 220 -1.68 -24.88 -44.82
N SER A 221 -2.47 -25.56 -44.03
CA SER A 221 -2.66 -27.02 -43.95
C SER A 221 -1.60 -27.80 -43.19
N GLU A 222 -1.87 -28.80 -42.47
CA GLU A 222 -2.98 -29.74 -42.28
C GLU A 222 -2.62 -30.67 -41.13
N THR A 223 -3.62 -30.96 -40.35
CA THR A 223 -4.07 -32.29 -39.94
C THR A 223 -3.05 -33.38 -39.68
N ASN A 224 -3.06 -33.92 -38.48
CA ASN A 224 -3.23 -35.36 -38.36
C ASN A 224 -3.78 -35.71 -36.96
N GLU A 225 -4.95 -36.27 -37.02
CA GLU A 225 -5.53 -37.26 -36.11
C GLU A 225 -4.61 -38.48 -36.09
N ASP A 226 -4.46 -39.08 -34.94
CA ASP A 226 -4.57 -40.54 -34.90
C ASP A 226 -4.98 -41.03 -33.52
N GLU A 227 -6.03 -41.75 -33.58
CA GLU A 227 -6.65 -42.62 -32.63
C GLU A 227 -5.67 -43.74 -32.16
N SER A 228 -5.96 -44.22 -31.00
CA SER A 228 -6.34 -45.58 -30.68
C SER A 228 -5.96 -45.95 -29.24
N ASN A 229 -6.93 -46.13 -28.41
CA ASN A 229 -7.61 -47.40 -28.10
C ASN A 229 -6.72 -48.40 -27.36
N ASN A 230 -7.06 -48.72 -26.16
CA ASN A 230 -7.37 -50.06 -25.66
C ASN A 230 -7.41 -50.06 -24.15
N GLU A 231 -8.60 -50.18 -23.55
CA GLU A 231 -9.25 -51.39 -23.01
C GLU A 231 -8.43 -52.20 -22.01
N GLU A 232 -9.11 -52.27 -20.88
CA GLU A 232 -9.44 -53.47 -20.05
C GLU A 232 -8.32 -54.06 -19.17
N ALA A 233 -8.58 -54.23 -17.97
CA ALA A 233 -9.41 -55.11 -17.19
C ALA A 233 -8.78 -55.51 -15.84
N THR A 234 -9.60 -55.49 -14.86
CA THR A 234 -9.85 -56.47 -13.80
C THR A 234 -8.82 -56.81 -12.72
N SER A 235 -9.36 -56.70 -11.56
CA SER A 235 -9.36 -57.66 -10.46
C SER A 235 -8.12 -57.82 -9.57
N ASN A 236 -8.19 -57.35 -8.34
CA ASN A 236 -8.46 -58.21 -7.18
C ASN A 236 -8.68 -57.35 -5.94
#